data_1e6203ba4c0eb185c73e307bddd26f4b
#
_entry.id   1e6203ba4c0eb185c73e307bddd26f4b
#
_cell.length_a   1.000
_cell.length_b   1.000
_cell.length_c   1.000
_cell.angle_alpha   90.00
_cell.angle_beta   90.00
_cell.angle_gamma   90.00
#
_symmetry.space_group_name_H-M   'P 1'
#
loop_
_entity.id
_entity.type
_entity.pdbx_description
1 polymer ?
#
loop_
_entity_poly.entity_id
_entity_poly.type
_entity_poly.pdbx_seq_one_letter_code
_entity_poly.pdbx_strand_id
1 'polypeptide(L)'
;MPLIRVGVPAKNWTEAIEAAGQLLVDAGQVTPEYVPAMIQVVEELGPYIVLIDGFALAHAAPGDVVLENSISFVVLENEVDFGSGKLVKCVFAMAAKDHDSHIDSLGRLAELLSDEQTRNSLLNTTDSAHIGRLLTGVLGE
;
A
#
# COMPACT_ATOMS: atom_id res chain seq x y z
N MET A 1 15.78 -1.03 3.78
CA MET A 1 15.45 -1.51 2.42
C MET A 1 14.02 -1.18 2.10
N PRO A 2 13.76 -0.33 1.11
CA PRO A 2 12.37 -0.03 0.76
C PRO A 2 11.68 -1.26 0.18
N LEU A 3 10.40 -1.43 0.54
CA LEU A 3 9.60 -2.58 0.13
C LEU A 3 8.78 -2.17 -1.10
N ILE A 4 9.40 -2.30 -2.28
CA ILE A 4 8.84 -1.80 -3.53
C ILE A 4 8.91 -2.88 -4.61
N ARG A 5 7.81 -3.04 -5.37
CA ARG A 5 7.82 -3.85 -6.60
C ARG A 5 7.07 -3.12 -7.69
N VAL A 6 7.56 -3.24 -8.92
CA VAL A 6 6.93 -2.65 -10.10
C VAL A 6 6.54 -3.74 -11.10
N GLY A 7 5.60 -3.44 -11.98
CA GLY A 7 5.17 -4.37 -13.00
C GLY A 7 4.46 -5.61 -12.43
N VAL A 8 3.75 -5.46 -11.33
CA VAL A 8 3.13 -6.58 -10.63
C VAL A 8 1.83 -6.99 -11.33
N PRO A 9 1.70 -8.24 -11.78
CA PRO A 9 0.44 -8.70 -12.37
C PRO A 9 -0.59 -8.96 -11.26
N ALA A 10 -1.81 -8.51 -11.47
CA ALA A 10 -2.92 -8.80 -10.57
C ALA A 10 -4.20 -8.83 -11.39
N LYS A 11 -5.01 -9.85 -11.22
CA LYS A 11 -6.26 -10.03 -11.95
C LYS A 11 -7.42 -9.29 -11.30
N ASN A 12 -7.30 -9.01 -10.01
CA ASN A 12 -8.36 -8.39 -9.23
C ASN A 12 -7.74 -7.71 -8.02
N TRP A 13 -8.59 -6.98 -7.26
CA TRP A 13 -8.13 -6.22 -6.10
C TRP A 13 -7.55 -7.11 -4.99
N THR A 14 -8.05 -8.34 -4.86
CA THR A 14 -7.53 -9.28 -3.86
C THR A 14 -6.07 -9.61 -4.14
N GLU A 15 -5.76 -9.94 -5.41
CA GLU A 15 -4.38 -10.24 -5.79
C GLU A 15 -3.47 -9.02 -5.63
N ALA A 16 -3.99 -7.83 -5.89
CA ALA A 16 -3.23 -6.59 -5.72
C ALA A 16 -2.83 -6.38 -4.26
N ILE A 17 -3.77 -6.59 -3.34
CA ILE A 17 -3.51 -6.48 -1.90
C ILE A 17 -2.54 -7.57 -1.45
N GLU A 18 -2.72 -8.80 -1.94
CA GLU A 18 -1.83 -9.91 -1.62
C GLU A 18 -0.38 -9.59 -2.02
N ALA A 19 -0.19 -9.01 -3.20
CA ALA A 19 1.15 -8.66 -3.66
C ALA A 19 1.81 -7.62 -2.74
N ALA A 20 1.09 -6.57 -2.36
CA ALA A 20 1.63 -5.56 -1.47
C ALA A 20 1.87 -6.12 -0.06
N GLY A 21 0.93 -6.91 0.44
CA GLY A 21 1.04 -7.52 1.77
C GLY A 21 2.17 -8.54 1.86
N GLN A 22 2.42 -9.27 0.78
CA GLN A 22 3.48 -10.28 0.76
C GLN A 22 4.85 -9.66 0.97
N LEU A 23 5.07 -8.43 0.51
CA LEU A 23 6.31 -7.73 0.77
C LEU A 23 6.54 -7.53 2.28
N LEU A 24 5.45 -7.23 3.00
CA LEU A 24 5.54 -7.05 4.46
C LEU A 24 5.81 -8.39 5.17
N VAL A 25 5.18 -9.47 4.71
CA VAL A 25 5.38 -10.81 5.26
C VAL A 25 6.82 -11.26 5.02
N ASP A 26 7.30 -11.13 3.80
CA ASP A 26 8.65 -11.57 3.42
C ASP A 26 9.73 -10.79 4.16
N ALA A 27 9.47 -9.54 4.51
CA ALA A 27 10.41 -8.72 5.26
C ALA A 27 10.33 -8.97 6.78
N GLY A 28 9.43 -9.84 7.23
CA GLY A 28 9.27 -10.14 8.65
C GLY A 28 8.59 -9.03 9.45
N GLN A 29 7.85 -8.15 8.78
CA GLN A 29 7.21 -7.00 9.42
C GLN A 29 5.83 -7.33 9.97
N VAL A 30 5.18 -8.33 9.38
CA VAL A 30 3.86 -8.81 9.82
C VAL A 30 3.83 -10.33 9.73
N THR A 31 2.87 -10.94 10.44
CA THR A 31 2.62 -12.38 10.26
C THR A 31 1.74 -12.57 9.01
N PRO A 32 1.72 -13.80 8.42
CA PRO A 32 0.90 -14.03 7.22
C PRO A 32 -0.59 -13.71 7.39
N GLU A 33 -1.11 -13.76 8.60
CA GLU A 33 -2.51 -13.49 8.90
C GLU A 33 -2.91 -12.04 8.61
N TYR A 34 -1.94 -11.14 8.50
CA TYR A 34 -2.22 -9.73 8.22
C TYR A 34 -2.81 -9.54 6.82
N VAL A 35 -2.41 -10.35 5.85
CA VAL A 35 -2.88 -10.23 4.47
C VAL A 35 -4.38 -10.49 4.38
N PRO A 36 -4.91 -11.64 4.86
CA PRO A 36 -6.36 -11.83 4.85
C PRO A 36 -7.11 -10.81 5.70
N ALA A 37 -6.49 -10.27 6.76
CA ALA A 37 -7.11 -9.22 7.56
C ALA A 37 -7.33 -7.95 6.74
N MET A 38 -6.37 -7.56 5.91
CA MET A 38 -6.53 -6.41 5.02
C MET A 38 -7.61 -6.63 3.97
N ILE A 39 -7.68 -7.83 3.43
CA ILE A 39 -8.70 -8.19 2.44
C ILE A 39 -10.08 -8.10 3.07
N GLN A 40 -10.23 -8.59 4.30
CA GLN A 40 -11.49 -8.55 5.02
C GLN A 40 -11.99 -7.11 5.24
N VAL A 41 -11.09 -6.17 5.50
CA VAL A 41 -11.46 -4.75 5.63
C VAL A 41 -12.16 -4.25 4.37
N VAL A 42 -11.62 -4.59 3.20
CA VAL A 42 -12.23 -4.18 1.94
C VAL A 42 -13.57 -4.87 1.71
N GLU A 43 -13.66 -6.15 2.06
CA GLU A 43 -14.91 -6.91 1.92
C GLU A 43 -16.03 -6.31 2.78
N GLU A 44 -15.70 -5.83 3.97
CA GLU A 44 -16.68 -5.27 4.90
C GLU A 44 -17.02 -3.81 4.62
N LEU A 45 -16.01 -3.01 4.25
CA LEU A 45 -16.17 -1.55 4.11
C LEU A 45 -16.26 -1.08 2.66
N GLY A 46 -15.94 -1.94 1.69
CA GLY A 46 -15.94 -1.58 0.28
C GLY A 46 -14.66 -0.82 -0.10
N PRO A 47 -14.68 -0.07 -1.22
CA PRO A 47 -13.46 0.51 -1.79
C PRO A 47 -12.99 1.78 -1.09
N TYR A 48 -13.25 1.93 0.20
CA TYR A 48 -12.80 3.10 0.98
C TYR A 48 -11.28 3.21 1.06
N ILE A 49 -10.56 2.13 0.78
CA ILE A 49 -9.10 2.17 0.79
C ILE A 49 -8.53 2.89 -0.43
N VAL A 50 -9.35 3.20 -1.44
CA VAL A 50 -8.91 4.01 -2.58
C VAL A 50 -8.92 5.46 -2.15
N LEU A 51 -7.73 5.99 -1.83
CA LEU A 51 -7.59 7.34 -1.28
C LEU A 51 -7.82 8.43 -2.31
N ILE A 52 -7.26 8.24 -3.49
CA ILE A 52 -7.37 9.13 -4.64
C ILE A 52 -7.30 8.26 -5.89
N ASP A 53 -7.66 8.82 -7.02
CA ASP A 53 -7.66 8.08 -8.29
C ASP A 53 -6.31 7.43 -8.54
N GLY A 54 -6.31 6.13 -8.72
CA GLY A 54 -5.13 5.36 -9.03
C GLY A 54 -4.36 4.81 -7.84
N PHE A 55 -4.69 5.22 -6.60
CA PHE A 55 -3.95 4.83 -5.40
C PHE A 55 -4.85 4.20 -4.35
N ALA A 56 -4.42 3.07 -3.80
CA ALA A 56 -5.10 2.43 -2.69
C ALA A 56 -4.14 2.25 -1.52
N LEU A 57 -4.67 2.32 -0.30
CA LEU A 57 -3.93 2.03 0.91
C LEU A 57 -4.59 0.86 1.63
N ALA A 58 -4.01 -0.33 1.48
CA ALA A 58 -4.47 -1.51 2.19
C ALA A 58 -3.92 -1.48 3.62
N HIS A 59 -4.79 -1.74 4.59
CA HIS A 59 -4.40 -1.77 5.99
C HIS A 59 -5.45 -2.54 6.78
N ALA A 60 -5.07 -2.92 8.00
CA ALA A 60 -5.98 -3.51 8.96
C ALA A 60 -5.69 -2.90 10.32
N ALA A 61 -6.50 -3.23 11.33
CA ALA A 61 -6.33 -2.68 12.67
C ALA A 61 -4.95 -3.04 13.23
N PRO A 62 -4.32 -2.13 13.99
CA PRO A 62 -3.09 -2.47 14.71
C PRO A 62 -3.32 -3.64 15.66
N GLY A 63 -2.30 -4.46 15.85
CA GLY A 63 -2.43 -5.61 16.73
C GLY A 63 -1.19 -6.50 16.73
N ASP A 64 -1.35 -7.66 17.36
CA ASP A 64 -0.23 -8.59 17.58
C ASP A 64 0.35 -9.20 16.31
N VAL A 65 -0.41 -9.17 15.21
CA VAL A 65 0.07 -9.69 13.92
C VAL A 65 1.04 -8.72 13.24
N VAL A 66 1.14 -7.48 13.74
CA VAL A 66 2.10 -6.49 13.25
C VAL A 66 3.33 -6.53 14.15
N LEU A 67 4.46 -6.90 13.57
CA LEU A 67 5.73 -7.04 14.31
C LEU A 67 6.51 -5.73 14.32
N GLU A 68 6.46 -4.98 13.23
CA GLU A 68 7.11 -3.68 13.10
C GLU A 68 6.26 -2.75 12.25
N ASN A 69 6.32 -1.45 12.53
CA ASN A 69 5.68 -0.44 11.69
C ASN A 69 6.33 -0.47 10.30
N SER A 70 5.52 -0.55 9.25
CA SER A 70 6.06 -0.74 7.91
C SER A 70 5.06 -0.31 6.85
N ILE A 71 5.58 0.04 5.68
CA ILE A 71 4.77 0.32 4.49
C ILE A 71 5.44 -0.35 3.30
N SER A 72 4.65 -1.01 2.45
CA SER A 72 5.12 -1.50 1.16
C SER A 72 4.40 -0.77 0.04
N PHE A 73 4.95 -0.84 -1.17
CA PHE A 73 4.38 -0.17 -2.33
C PHE A 73 4.56 -1.04 -3.57
N VAL A 74 3.49 -1.26 -4.31
CA VAL A 74 3.55 -1.96 -5.59
C VAL A 74 2.92 -1.12 -6.68
N VAL A 75 3.51 -1.18 -7.88
CA VAL A 75 2.92 -0.62 -9.08
C VAL A 75 2.42 -1.80 -9.90
N LEU A 76 1.13 -1.84 -10.18
CA LEU A 76 0.52 -2.93 -10.92
C LEU A 76 0.85 -2.81 -12.40
N GLU A 77 0.95 -3.95 -13.07
CA GLU A 77 1.17 -3.99 -14.52
C GLU A 77 0.01 -3.31 -15.26
N ASN A 78 -1.21 -3.59 -14.82
CA ASN A 78 -2.43 -3.00 -15.37
C ASN A 78 -3.32 -2.51 -14.23
N GLU A 79 -4.13 -1.49 -14.50
CA GLU A 79 -5.09 -1.00 -13.53
C GLU A 79 -6.08 -2.09 -13.15
N VAL A 80 -6.52 -2.07 -11.89
CA VAL A 80 -7.46 -3.03 -11.34
C VAL A 80 -8.62 -2.28 -10.70
N ASP A 81 -9.84 -2.75 -10.94
CA ASP A 81 -11.05 -2.17 -10.34
C ASP A 81 -11.18 -2.67 -8.89
N PHE A 82 -11.14 -1.75 -7.95
CA PHE A 82 -11.30 -2.05 -6.52
C PHE A 82 -12.76 -1.98 -6.07
N GLY A 83 -13.68 -1.80 -7.03
CA GLY A 83 -15.10 -1.71 -6.76
C GLY A 83 -15.65 -0.37 -7.22
N SER A 84 -16.90 -0.38 -7.73
CA SER A 84 -17.61 0.83 -8.18
C SER A 84 -16.84 1.65 -9.22
N GLY A 85 -16.03 0.99 -10.05
CA GLY A 85 -15.25 1.65 -11.09
C GLY A 85 -14.02 2.39 -10.59
N LYS A 86 -13.59 2.15 -9.36
CA LYS A 86 -12.39 2.79 -8.80
C LYS A 86 -11.14 2.04 -9.26
N LEU A 87 -10.53 2.52 -10.33
CA LEU A 87 -9.34 1.91 -10.93
C LEU A 87 -8.09 2.31 -10.17
N VAL A 88 -7.25 1.31 -9.84
CA VAL A 88 -6.04 1.50 -9.05
C VAL A 88 -4.84 0.93 -9.79
N LYS A 89 -3.77 1.71 -9.84
CA LYS A 89 -2.48 1.32 -10.41
C LYS A 89 -1.43 1.09 -9.33
N CYS A 90 -1.50 1.85 -8.24
CA CYS A 90 -0.51 1.82 -7.17
C CYS A 90 -1.15 1.43 -5.85
N VAL A 91 -0.57 0.45 -5.18
CA VAL A 91 -1.09 -0.04 -3.91
C VAL A 91 -0.03 0.09 -2.82
N PHE A 92 -0.38 0.80 -1.76
CA PHE A 92 0.39 0.78 -0.51
C PHE A 92 -0.23 -0.26 0.41
N ALA A 93 0.61 -0.96 1.17
CA ALA A 93 0.13 -1.77 2.29
C ALA A 93 0.82 -1.23 3.54
N MET A 94 0.04 -0.87 4.55
CA MET A 94 0.55 -0.25 5.77
C MET A 94 0.29 -1.16 6.96
N ALA A 95 1.30 -1.30 7.81
CA ALA A 95 1.19 -2.02 9.07
C ALA A 95 1.66 -1.13 10.20
N ALA A 96 0.86 -1.00 11.25
CA ALA A 96 1.19 -0.19 12.42
C ALA A 96 0.99 -1.00 13.68
N LYS A 97 1.95 -0.92 14.61
CA LYS A 97 1.91 -1.66 15.87
C LYS A 97 0.86 -1.10 16.82
N ASP A 98 0.59 0.20 16.72
CA ASP A 98 -0.34 0.88 17.62
C ASP A 98 -1.09 1.99 16.88
N HIS A 99 -2.07 2.56 17.55
CA HIS A 99 -2.94 3.58 16.98
C HIS A 99 -2.20 4.86 16.61
N ASP A 100 -1.27 5.29 17.46
CA ASP A 100 -0.51 6.53 17.20
C ASP A 100 0.40 6.40 15.99
N SER A 101 1.06 5.25 15.84
CA SER A 101 1.89 4.96 14.65
C SER A 101 1.04 4.91 13.39
N HIS A 102 -0.18 4.38 13.50
CA HIS A 102 -1.12 4.30 12.39
C HIS A 102 -1.48 5.72 11.89
N ILE A 103 -1.83 6.60 12.80
CA ILE A 103 -2.20 7.99 12.45
C ILE A 103 -1.01 8.73 11.86
N ASP A 104 0.18 8.56 12.44
CA ASP A 104 1.40 9.21 11.95
C ASP A 104 1.71 8.78 10.51
N SER A 105 1.63 7.48 10.23
CA SER A 105 1.89 6.94 8.89
C SER A 105 0.87 7.46 7.88
N LEU A 106 -0.40 7.50 8.26
CA LEU A 106 -1.46 8.05 7.39
C LEU A 106 -1.21 9.50 7.05
N GLY A 107 -0.78 10.29 8.04
CA GLY A 107 -0.49 11.71 7.84
C GLY A 107 0.65 11.94 6.86
N ARG A 108 1.72 11.18 7.00
CA ARG A 108 2.86 11.26 6.09
C ARG A 108 2.49 10.88 4.68
N LEU A 109 1.70 9.83 4.52
CA LEU A 109 1.27 9.37 3.21
C LEU A 109 0.33 10.39 2.55
N ALA A 110 -0.60 10.95 3.33
CA ALA A 110 -1.51 11.98 2.82
C ALA A 110 -0.74 13.20 2.32
N GLU A 111 0.27 13.63 3.07
CA GLU A 111 1.11 14.76 2.68
C GLU A 111 1.86 14.48 1.37
N LEU A 112 2.44 13.28 1.26
CA LEU A 112 3.15 12.87 0.04
C LEU A 112 2.23 12.89 -1.16
N LEU A 113 1.03 12.33 -1.02
CA LEU A 113 0.08 12.20 -2.12
C LEU A 113 -0.71 13.48 -2.41
N SER A 114 -0.52 14.53 -1.60
CA SER A 114 -1.13 15.82 -1.91
C SER A 114 -0.43 16.54 -3.05
N ASP A 115 0.78 16.14 -3.39
CA ASP A 115 1.55 16.74 -4.48
C ASP A 115 1.23 16.01 -5.79
N GLU A 116 0.63 16.75 -6.72
CA GLU A 116 0.22 16.20 -8.02
C GLU A 116 1.42 15.66 -8.81
N GLN A 117 2.54 16.35 -8.78
CA GLN A 117 3.73 15.92 -9.51
C GLN A 117 4.25 14.58 -8.99
N THR A 118 4.24 14.40 -7.66
CA THR A 118 4.63 13.14 -7.04
C THR A 118 3.68 12.03 -7.46
N ARG A 119 2.37 12.28 -7.44
CA ARG A 119 1.39 11.28 -7.87
C ARG A 119 1.63 10.85 -9.32
N ASN A 120 1.84 11.83 -10.21
CA ASN A 120 2.08 11.53 -11.63
C ASN A 120 3.36 10.71 -11.83
N SER A 121 4.39 11.03 -11.08
CA SER A 121 5.65 10.26 -11.15
C SER A 121 5.45 8.82 -10.69
N LEU A 122 4.73 8.61 -9.59
CA LEU A 122 4.47 7.27 -9.08
C LEU A 122 3.63 6.43 -10.04
N LEU A 123 2.66 7.06 -10.72
CA LEU A 123 1.79 6.36 -11.66
C LEU A 123 2.49 5.97 -12.96
N ASN A 124 3.54 6.68 -13.34
CA ASN A 124 4.14 6.55 -14.67
C ASN A 124 5.55 5.97 -14.69
N THR A 125 6.21 5.83 -13.54
CA THR A 125 7.58 5.30 -13.52
C THR A 125 7.58 3.78 -13.36
N THR A 126 8.58 3.14 -13.97
CA THR A 126 8.86 1.71 -13.75
C THR A 126 10.21 1.53 -13.06
N ASP A 127 10.84 2.62 -12.63
CA ASP A 127 12.15 2.59 -11.97
C ASP A 127 11.96 2.55 -10.45
N SER A 128 12.18 1.39 -9.85
CA SER A 128 12.00 1.20 -8.41
C SER A 128 12.94 2.08 -7.58
N ALA A 129 14.13 2.39 -8.09
CA ALA A 129 15.04 3.30 -7.39
C ALA A 129 14.48 4.72 -7.32
N HIS A 130 13.87 5.18 -8.41
CA HIS A 130 13.22 6.49 -8.46
C HIS A 130 12.05 6.54 -7.47
N ILE A 131 11.23 5.48 -7.45
CA ILE A 131 10.12 5.35 -6.50
C ILE A 131 10.64 5.43 -5.06
N GLY A 132 11.72 4.71 -4.77
CA GLY A 132 12.33 4.71 -3.43
C GLY A 132 12.70 6.12 -2.99
N ARG A 133 13.25 6.93 -3.90
CA ARG A 133 13.59 8.32 -3.60
C ARG A 133 12.35 9.17 -3.34
N LEU A 134 11.28 8.97 -4.10
CA LEU A 134 10.03 9.72 -3.92
C LEU A 134 9.36 9.36 -2.59
N LEU A 135 9.50 8.12 -2.14
CA LEU A 135 8.83 7.62 -0.94
C LEU A 135 9.71 7.67 0.32
N THR A 136 10.90 8.27 0.23
CA THR A 136 11.76 8.45 1.39
C THR A 136 11.00 9.20 2.48
N GLY A 137 11.09 8.74 3.71
CA GLY A 137 10.35 9.33 4.82
C GLY A 137 9.00 8.71 5.07
N VAL A 138 8.39 8.08 4.04
CA VAL A 138 7.16 7.32 4.21
C VAL A 138 7.49 5.85 4.48
N LEU A 139 8.46 5.30 3.75
CA LEU A 139 8.87 3.90 3.87
C LEU A 139 9.85 3.64 5.02
N GLY A 140 10.12 4.64 5.85
CA GLY A 140 10.96 4.47 7.03
C GLY A 140 12.47 4.50 6.76
N GLU A 141 12.85 5.05 5.65
CA GLU A 141 14.26 5.16 5.25
C GLU A 141 14.95 6.32 5.95
#